data_310517c4f468b7d5153dee8fdb69a70b
#
_entry.id   310517c4f468b7d5153dee8fdb69a70b
#
_cell.length_a   1.000
_cell.length_b   1.000
_cell.length_c   1.000
_cell.angle_alpha   90.00
_cell.angle_beta   90.00
_cell.angle_gamma   90.00
#
_symmetry.space_group_name_H-M   'P 1'
#
loop_
_entity.id
_entity.type
_entity.pdbx_description
1 polymer ?
#
loop_
_entity_poly.entity_id
_entity_poly.type
_entity_poly.pdbx_seq_one_letter_code
_entity_poly.pdbx_strand_id
1 'polypeptide(L)'
;MSDFKSIPGGICAPKGFSAAGVHCGIRHNHSKLDLALIKADVRCAGAGCYTTNKVYGAPITVDREHLKDGYAQAIVVNSGNANTCAPNGVQLAKDTCDIVAKELGIRADDVLPSSTGVIGQAMSIEPFARGIPEAAAKLAADEAGSHDAATAIMTTDTHPKEIALEFAVGGKAVRIGAIAKGSGMIHPNMATMLLFMTTDAKVAPAALQKALSTVVPATFNQISVDGDTSTNDTVLLLASGLSGAEIAEGTPDYDTFVAALTEVAEHLSRELAGDGEGATKLLECTVTGAPDLATARAVSKSVIHSTLFKAAMFGADANWGRVLCAIGYTPGDFDISKTSVRLKSKAGEVFVCENAAYHHYSEDEAAVVLKEDEIDILVDLGSGDATAKAWGCDLTYDYVKINGDYRT
;
A
#
# COMPACT_ATOMS: atom_id res chain seq x y z
N MET A 1 21.17 -3.51 12.40
CA MET A 1 20.44 -4.07 11.24
C MET A 1 19.36 -4.97 11.83
N SER A 2 18.12 -4.75 11.50
CA SER A 2 17.01 -5.61 11.95
C SER A 2 17.21 -7.01 11.36
N ASP A 3 17.16 -8.06 12.20
CA ASP A 3 17.27 -9.46 11.78
C ASP A 3 15.97 -9.97 11.12
N PHE A 4 15.41 -9.17 10.18
CA PHE A 4 14.21 -9.55 9.42
C PHE A 4 14.62 -10.34 8.19
N LYS A 5 14.12 -11.56 8.10
CA LYS A 5 14.43 -12.48 7.01
C LYS A 5 13.28 -12.52 6.02
N SER A 6 13.53 -12.18 4.76
CA SER A 6 12.56 -12.42 3.69
C SER A 6 12.36 -13.93 3.49
N ILE A 7 11.09 -14.35 3.38
CA ILE A 7 10.68 -15.72 3.16
C ILE A 7 9.61 -15.79 2.06
N PRO A 8 9.44 -16.93 1.37
CA PRO A 8 8.34 -17.11 0.42
C PRO A 8 7.00 -17.27 1.12
N GLY A 9 5.90 -17.21 0.34
CA GLY A 9 4.55 -17.53 0.78
C GLY A 9 3.62 -16.33 0.94
N GLY A 10 4.12 -15.08 0.77
CA GLY A 10 3.28 -13.88 0.78
C GLY A 10 2.29 -13.87 1.95
N ILE A 11 1.00 -13.57 1.68
CA ILE A 11 -0.05 -13.50 2.72
C ILE A 11 -0.33 -14.83 3.44
N CYS A 12 0.07 -15.97 2.86
CA CYS A 12 -0.10 -17.30 3.43
C CYS A 12 1.11 -17.76 4.28
N ALA A 13 2.22 -17.01 4.31
CA ALA A 13 3.42 -17.38 5.08
C ALA A 13 3.20 -17.49 6.60
N PRO A 14 2.40 -16.64 7.25
CA PRO A 14 2.06 -16.81 8.67
C PRO A 14 1.15 -18.02 8.89
N LYS A 15 1.32 -18.68 10.03
CA LYS A 15 0.52 -19.87 10.39
C LYS A 15 -0.97 -19.57 10.48
N GLY A 16 -1.76 -20.47 9.88
CA GLY A 16 -3.21 -20.43 9.96
C GLY A 16 -3.87 -19.56 8.91
N PHE A 17 -3.19 -19.21 7.83
CA PHE A 17 -3.77 -18.49 6.71
C PHE A 17 -3.69 -19.27 5.41
N SER A 18 -4.75 -19.19 4.64
CA SER A 18 -4.85 -19.71 3.28
C SER A 18 -5.52 -18.68 2.39
N ALA A 19 -5.21 -18.69 1.10
CA ALA A 19 -5.79 -17.77 0.14
C ALA A 19 -6.07 -18.45 -1.20
N ALA A 20 -6.91 -17.84 -2.01
CA ALA A 20 -7.24 -18.27 -3.37
C ALA A 20 -7.62 -17.06 -4.22
N GLY A 21 -7.40 -17.17 -5.52
CA GLY A 21 -7.90 -16.27 -6.54
C GLY A 21 -8.67 -17.03 -7.61
N VAL A 22 -9.81 -16.51 -8.06
CA VAL A 22 -10.63 -17.12 -9.12
C VAL A 22 -11.17 -16.05 -10.07
N HIS A 23 -11.64 -16.48 -11.24
CA HIS A 23 -12.47 -15.65 -12.13
C HIS A 23 -13.93 -15.97 -11.89
N CYS A 24 -14.73 -15.00 -11.45
CA CYS A 24 -16.16 -15.21 -11.20
C CYS A 24 -17.07 -14.44 -12.17
N GLY A 25 -16.52 -13.62 -13.05
CA GLY A 25 -17.25 -12.90 -14.10
C GLY A 25 -17.70 -11.48 -13.70
N ILE A 26 -17.02 -10.85 -12.75
CA ILE A 26 -17.15 -9.40 -12.48
C ILE A 26 -16.46 -8.63 -13.61
N ARG A 27 -15.31 -9.12 -14.07
CA ARG A 27 -14.63 -8.61 -15.26
C ARG A 27 -15.10 -9.32 -16.52
N HIS A 28 -15.22 -8.58 -17.61
CA HIS A 28 -15.51 -9.16 -18.94
C HIS A 28 -14.35 -9.96 -19.51
N ASN A 29 -13.12 -9.70 -19.06
CA ASN A 29 -11.94 -10.45 -19.52
C ASN A 29 -11.79 -11.75 -18.73
N HIS A 30 -12.19 -12.85 -19.35
CA HIS A 30 -12.17 -14.21 -18.77
C HIS A 30 -10.76 -14.75 -18.46
N SER A 31 -9.68 -14.12 -18.97
CA SER A 31 -8.29 -14.52 -18.68
C SER A 31 -7.76 -13.92 -17.39
N LYS A 32 -8.47 -12.98 -16.76
CA LYS A 32 -8.06 -12.32 -15.52
C LYS A 32 -8.87 -12.82 -14.33
N LEU A 33 -8.22 -13.13 -13.24
CA LEU A 33 -8.85 -13.39 -11.95
C LEU A 33 -9.51 -12.08 -11.46
N ASP A 34 -10.63 -12.20 -10.73
CA ASP A 34 -11.42 -11.04 -10.29
C ASP A 34 -12.06 -11.18 -8.90
N LEU A 35 -11.79 -12.31 -8.22
CA LEU A 35 -12.23 -12.55 -6.85
C LEU A 35 -11.11 -13.24 -6.06
N ALA A 36 -10.68 -12.63 -4.95
CA ALA A 36 -9.77 -13.21 -3.98
C ALA A 36 -10.50 -13.55 -2.69
N LEU A 37 -10.11 -14.65 -2.06
CA LEU A 37 -10.55 -15.06 -0.74
C LEU A 37 -9.33 -15.37 0.12
N ILE A 38 -9.23 -14.72 1.28
CA ILE A 38 -8.21 -14.98 2.32
C ILE A 38 -8.94 -15.47 3.54
N LYS A 39 -8.52 -16.62 4.07
CA LYS A 39 -9.15 -17.28 5.23
C LYS A 39 -8.14 -17.51 6.33
N ALA A 40 -8.55 -17.25 7.57
CA ALA A 40 -7.86 -17.70 8.77
C ALA A 40 -8.52 -18.98 9.35
N ASP A 41 -7.70 -19.90 9.87
CA ASP A 41 -8.18 -21.11 10.53
C ASP A 41 -8.85 -20.85 11.89
N VAL A 42 -8.55 -19.70 12.48
CA VAL A 42 -9.09 -19.23 13.75
C VAL A 42 -9.61 -17.81 13.63
N ARG A 43 -10.50 -17.40 14.52
CA ARG A 43 -10.91 -16.02 14.66
C ARG A 43 -9.72 -15.17 15.11
N CYS A 44 -9.31 -14.19 14.30
CA CYS A 44 -8.11 -13.39 14.47
C CYS A 44 -8.41 -12.03 15.10
N ALA A 45 -7.47 -11.47 15.85
CA ALA A 45 -7.48 -10.04 16.08
C ALA A 45 -7.36 -9.33 14.73
N GLY A 46 -8.17 -8.31 14.50
CA GLY A 46 -8.26 -7.56 13.25
C GLY A 46 -8.05 -6.08 13.48
N ALA A 47 -7.38 -5.42 12.51
CA ALA A 47 -7.20 -3.98 12.46
C ALA A 47 -7.43 -3.46 11.04
N GLY A 48 -7.94 -2.23 10.92
CA GLY A 48 -8.22 -1.62 9.61
C GLY A 48 -7.92 -0.13 9.56
N CYS A 49 -7.38 0.32 8.43
CA CYS A 49 -7.27 1.73 8.06
C CYS A 49 -7.96 1.93 6.71
N TYR A 50 -8.65 3.06 6.53
CA TYR A 50 -9.53 3.30 5.39
C TYR A 50 -9.35 4.71 4.86
N THR A 51 -9.71 4.92 3.58
CA THR A 51 -9.70 6.22 2.93
C THR A 51 -10.44 7.29 3.74
N THR A 52 -9.91 8.51 3.67
CA THR A 52 -10.58 9.72 4.18
C THR A 52 -11.41 10.43 3.10
N ASN A 53 -11.46 9.87 1.87
CA ASN A 53 -12.32 10.40 0.82
C ASN A 53 -13.79 10.39 1.29
N LYS A 54 -14.48 11.50 1.12
CA LYS A 54 -15.91 11.64 1.51
C LYS A 54 -16.82 10.74 0.65
N VAL A 55 -16.38 10.42 -0.57
CA VAL A 55 -16.99 9.43 -1.45
C VAL A 55 -16.23 8.13 -1.25
N TYR A 56 -16.70 7.29 -0.34
CA TYR A 56 -16.05 5.99 -0.08
C TYR A 56 -16.92 4.81 -0.48
N GLY A 57 -16.27 3.70 -0.80
CA GLY A 57 -16.90 2.46 -1.22
C GLY A 57 -17.76 1.81 -0.14
N ALA A 58 -18.83 1.18 -0.54
CA ALA A 58 -19.75 0.48 0.34
C ALA A 58 -19.08 -0.61 1.23
N PRO A 59 -18.07 -1.36 0.76
CA PRO A 59 -17.34 -2.31 1.60
C PRO A 59 -16.78 -1.69 2.88
N ILE A 60 -16.26 -0.47 2.83
CA ILE A 60 -15.70 0.23 4.00
C ILE A 60 -16.75 0.44 5.11
N THR A 61 -18.01 0.65 4.73
CA THR A 61 -19.10 0.74 5.72
C THR A 61 -19.27 -0.57 6.47
N VAL A 62 -19.21 -1.69 5.75
CA VAL A 62 -19.36 -3.04 6.32
C VAL A 62 -18.14 -3.41 7.16
N ASP A 63 -16.94 -3.15 6.67
CA ASP A 63 -15.69 -3.39 7.44
C ASP A 63 -15.68 -2.66 8.77
N ARG A 64 -16.06 -1.37 8.77
CA ARG A 64 -16.17 -0.58 10.01
C ARG A 64 -17.22 -1.10 10.98
N GLU A 65 -18.28 -1.74 10.47
CA GLU A 65 -19.31 -2.40 11.28
C GLU A 65 -18.78 -3.70 11.86
N HIS A 66 -18.15 -4.56 11.04
CA HIS A 66 -17.67 -5.88 11.40
C HIS A 66 -16.44 -5.84 12.33
N LEU A 67 -15.54 -4.87 12.16
CA LEU A 67 -14.35 -4.70 13.01
C LEU A 67 -14.62 -3.97 14.35
N LYS A 68 -15.87 -3.68 14.71
CA LYS A 68 -16.16 -2.98 15.98
C LYS A 68 -15.70 -3.73 17.22
N ASP A 69 -15.71 -5.04 17.19
CA ASP A 69 -15.22 -5.88 18.29
C ASP A 69 -13.72 -6.19 18.16
N GLY A 70 -13.07 -5.77 17.07
CA GLY A 70 -11.64 -5.95 16.81
C GLY A 70 -11.26 -7.35 16.34
N TYR A 71 -12.20 -8.13 15.76
CA TYR A 71 -11.93 -9.48 15.30
C TYR A 71 -12.51 -9.74 13.91
N ALA A 72 -11.82 -10.62 13.14
CA ALA A 72 -12.27 -11.13 11.86
C ALA A 72 -11.67 -12.51 11.57
N GLN A 73 -12.17 -13.20 10.53
CA GLN A 73 -11.68 -14.53 10.15
C GLN A 73 -11.49 -14.72 8.65
N ALA A 74 -12.06 -13.86 7.82
CA ALA A 74 -11.86 -13.90 6.36
C ALA A 74 -11.86 -12.50 5.76
N ILE A 75 -11.20 -12.37 4.60
CA ILE A 75 -11.26 -11.19 3.74
C ILE A 75 -11.69 -11.67 2.36
N VAL A 76 -12.68 -11.02 1.76
CA VAL A 76 -13.13 -11.27 0.39
C VAL A 76 -12.96 -10.01 -0.44
N VAL A 77 -12.31 -10.12 -1.60
CA VAL A 77 -11.96 -8.97 -2.42
C VAL A 77 -12.40 -9.20 -3.85
N ASN A 78 -13.12 -8.26 -4.43
CA ASN A 78 -13.33 -8.28 -5.86
C ASN A 78 -12.58 -7.16 -6.57
N SER A 79 -12.14 -7.44 -7.80
CA SER A 79 -11.64 -6.44 -8.73
C SER A 79 -12.58 -6.31 -9.96
N GLY A 80 -12.46 -5.16 -10.67
CA GLY A 80 -13.29 -4.83 -11.82
C GLY A 80 -14.45 -3.86 -11.53
N ASN A 81 -14.96 -3.84 -10.30
CA ASN A 81 -15.98 -2.89 -9.86
C ASN A 81 -15.70 -2.46 -8.42
N ALA A 82 -15.69 -1.16 -8.17
CA ALA A 82 -15.34 -0.56 -6.88
C ALA A 82 -16.45 -0.65 -5.82
N ASN A 83 -17.67 -1.02 -6.20
CA ASN A 83 -18.84 -0.96 -5.32
C ASN A 83 -18.99 0.42 -4.61
N THR A 84 -18.69 1.49 -5.35
CA THR A 84 -18.77 2.86 -4.90
C THR A 84 -19.84 3.59 -5.71
N CYS A 85 -20.66 4.41 -5.04
CA CYS A 85 -21.81 5.10 -5.64
C CYS A 85 -22.85 4.14 -6.26
N ALA A 86 -22.87 2.89 -5.84
CA ALA A 86 -23.87 1.90 -6.29
C ALA A 86 -25.10 1.93 -5.38
N PRO A 87 -26.33 1.93 -5.91
CA PRO A 87 -27.55 2.09 -5.11
C PRO A 87 -27.75 1.01 -4.04
N ASN A 88 -27.28 -0.22 -4.30
CA ASN A 88 -27.42 -1.38 -3.42
C ASN A 88 -26.07 -1.80 -2.78
N GLY A 89 -25.04 -0.95 -2.83
CA GLY A 89 -23.65 -1.33 -2.56
C GLY A 89 -23.43 -1.94 -1.18
N VAL A 90 -24.01 -1.36 -0.12
CA VAL A 90 -23.86 -1.89 1.26
C VAL A 90 -24.56 -3.24 1.41
N GLN A 91 -25.77 -3.40 0.84
CA GLN A 91 -26.49 -4.67 0.91
C GLN A 91 -25.73 -5.76 0.16
N LEU A 92 -25.22 -5.47 -1.05
CA LEU A 92 -24.41 -6.39 -1.82
C LEU A 92 -23.15 -6.84 -1.06
N ALA A 93 -22.47 -5.91 -0.37
CA ALA A 93 -21.29 -6.24 0.44
C ALA A 93 -21.67 -7.17 1.61
N LYS A 94 -22.80 -6.94 2.29
CA LYS A 94 -23.32 -7.82 3.35
C LYS A 94 -23.71 -9.19 2.80
N ASP A 95 -24.44 -9.25 1.69
CA ASP A 95 -24.83 -10.51 1.05
C ASP A 95 -23.59 -11.32 0.63
N THR A 96 -22.53 -10.64 0.19
CA THR A 96 -21.23 -11.27 -0.11
C THR A 96 -20.61 -11.89 1.14
N CYS A 97 -20.63 -11.19 2.28
CA CYS A 97 -20.18 -11.72 3.56
C CYS A 97 -20.99 -12.94 4.00
N ASP A 98 -22.31 -12.92 3.81
CA ASP A 98 -23.18 -14.05 4.13
C ASP A 98 -22.83 -15.31 3.32
N ILE A 99 -22.51 -15.16 2.03
CA ILE A 99 -22.08 -16.28 1.18
C ILE A 99 -20.75 -16.84 1.68
N VAL A 100 -19.75 -15.98 1.96
CA VAL A 100 -18.46 -16.41 2.49
C VAL A 100 -18.62 -17.14 3.83
N ALA A 101 -19.41 -16.55 4.73
CA ALA A 101 -19.68 -17.12 6.04
C ALA A 101 -20.29 -18.53 5.97
N LYS A 102 -21.24 -18.71 5.05
CA LYS A 102 -21.89 -20.01 4.80
C LYS A 102 -20.89 -21.04 4.26
N GLU A 103 -20.07 -20.67 3.26
CA GLU A 103 -19.11 -21.59 2.63
C GLU A 103 -17.98 -21.99 3.58
N LEU A 104 -17.53 -21.06 4.43
CA LEU A 104 -16.43 -21.30 5.38
C LEU A 104 -16.87 -21.82 6.76
N GLY A 105 -18.18 -21.79 7.06
CA GLY A 105 -18.71 -22.17 8.38
C GLY A 105 -18.31 -21.18 9.48
N ILE A 106 -18.23 -19.89 9.18
CA ILE A 106 -17.86 -18.82 10.11
C ILE A 106 -19.00 -17.81 10.27
N ARG A 107 -18.82 -16.78 11.11
CA ARG A 107 -19.82 -15.71 11.26
C ARG A 107 -19.71 -14.73 10.10
N ALA A 108 -20.84 -14.19 9.62
CA ALA A 108 -20.84 -13.14 8.58
C ALA A 108 -20.13 -11.86 9.07
N ASP A 109 -20.29 -11.49 10.35
CA ASP A 109 -19.64 -10.35 10.97
C ASP A 109 -18.10 -10.52 11.10
N ASP A 110 -17.56 -11.71 10.88
CA ASP A 110 -16.12 -11.98 10.87
C ASP A 110 -15.54 -11.98 9.43
N VAL A 111 -16.31 -11.56 8.43
CA VAL A 111 -15.88 -11.42 7.03
C VAL A 111 -15.73 -9.95 6.67
N LEU A 112 -14.58 -9.59 6.12
CA LEU A 112 -14.25 -8.22 5.68
C LEU A 112 -14.29 -8.14 4.16
N PRO A 113 -15.26 -7.42 3.55
CA PRO A 113 -15.32 -7.25 2.11
C PRO A 113 -14.44 -6.09 1.62
N SER A 114 -13.84 -6.23 0.44
CA SER A 114 -13.15 -5.13 -0.25
C SER A 114 -13.44 -5.17 -1.74
N SER A 115 -13.42 -4.02 -2.40
CA SER A 115 -13.71 -3.90 -3.84
C SER A 115 -12.79 -2.88 -4.49
N THR A 116 -12.46 -3.09 -5.77
CA THR A 116 -11.69 -2.14 -6.57
C THR A 116 -12.09 -2.21 -8.05
N GLY A 117 -12.00 -1.10 -8.77
CA GLY A 117 -12.32 -1.01 -10.20
C GLY A 117 -13.23 0.17 -10.53
N VAL A 118 -14.18 -0.01 -11.43
CA VAL A 118 -15.04 1.07 -11.93
C VAL A 118 -16.02 1.56 -10.86
N ILE A 119 -16.17 2.87 -10.76
CA ILE A 119 -17.09 3.57 -9.85
C ILE A 119 -18.44 3.81 -10.54
N GLY A 120 -19.55 3.75 -9.79
CA GLY A 120 -20.89 4.14 -10.25
C GLY A 120 -21.65 3.07 -11.02
N GLN A 121 -21.11 1.88 -11.16
CA GLN A 121 -21.80 0.76 -11.80
C GLN A 121 -22.42 -0.17 -10.76
N ALA A 122 -23.70 -0.55 -10.97
CA ALA A 122 -24.35 -1.55 -10.15
C ALA A 122 -23.73 -2.93 -10.40
N MET A 123 -23.59 -3.71 -9.34
CA MET A 123 -23.15 -5.10 -9.38
C MET A 123 -24.30 -6.03 -8.93
N SER A 124 -24.34 -7.23 -9.50
CA SER A 124 -25.23 -8.29 -9.01
C SER A 124 -24.50 -9.25 -8.08
N ILE A 125 -25.25 -10.03 -7.32
CA ILE A 125 -24.69 -11.03 -6.39
C ILE A 125 -24.29 -12.34 -7.10
N GLU A 126 -24.76 -12.60 -8.33
CA GLU A 126 -24.56 -13.88 -9.01
C GLU A 126 -23.06 -14.23 -9.24
N PRO A 127 -22.17 -13.30 -9.65
CA PRO A 127 -20.75 -13.60 -9.74
C PRO A 127 -20.18 -14.11 -8.42
N PHE A 128 -20.53 -13.48 -7.30
CA PHE A 128 -20.09 -13.88 -5.97
C PHE A 128 -20.64 -15.23 -5.55
N ALA A 129 -21.93 -15.49 -5.84
CA ALA A 129 -22.58 -16.77 -5.51
C ALA A 129 -21.93 -17.96 -6.23
N ARG A 130 -21.33 -17.72 -7.41
CA ARG A 130 -20.55 -18.75 -8.16
C ARG A 130 -19.09 -18.81 -7.70
N GLY A 131 -18.45 -17.65 -7.57
CA GLY A 131 -17.00 -17.56 -7.36
C GLY A 131 -16.57 -17.89 -5.93
N ILE A 132 -17.36 -17.54 -4.91
CA ILE A 132 -16.98 -17.79 -3.52
C ILE A 132 -16.87 -19.28 -3.21
N PRO A 133 -17.82 -20.16 -3.58
CA PRO A 133 -17.65 -21.61 -3.42
C PRO A 133 -16.44 -22.17 -4.17
N GLU A 134 -16.15 -21.66 -5.37
CA GLU A 134 -14.98 -22.05 -6.14
C GLU A 134 -13.67 -21.61 -5.43
N ALA A 135 -13.61 -20.37 -4.96
CA ALA A 135 -12.46 -19.86 -4.21
C ALA A 135 -12.24 -20.63 -2.90
N ALA A 136 -13.33 -20.92 -2.17
CA ALA A 136 -13.27 -21.72 -0.94
C ALA A 136 -12.69 -23.12 -1.18
N ALA A 137 -13.06 -23.75 -2.29
CA ALA A 137 -12.54 -25.07 -2.67
C ALA A 137 -11.07 -25.04 -3.12
N LYS A 138 -10.54 -23.87 -3.54
CA LYS A 138 -9.16 -23.66 -3.99
C LYS A 138 -8.23 -23.07 -2.94
N LEU A 139 -8.72 -22.79 -1.72
CA LEU A 139 -7.89 -22.23 -0.66
C LEU A 139 -6.63 -23.06 -0.43
N ALA A 140 -5.46 -22.44 -0.56
CA ALA A 140 -4.16 -23.06 -0.34
C ALA A 140 -3.33 -22.22 0.65
N ALA A 141 -2.61 -22.90 1.56
CA ALA A 141 -1.78 -22.27 2.59
C ALA A 141 -0.31 -22.22 2.15
N ASP A 142 -0.08 -21.82 0.91
CA ASP A 142 1.24 -21.79 0.27
C ASP A 142 1.42 -20.55 -0.62
N GLU A 143 2.55 -20.48 -1.29
CA GLU A 143 2.91 -19.39 -2.21
C GLU A 143 1.93 -19.28 -3.39
N ALA A 144 1.42 -20.38 -3.90
CA ALA A 144 0.48 -20.38 -5.04
C ALA A 144 -0.86 -19.73 -4.64
N GLY A 145 -1.40 -20.07 -3.45
CA GLY A 145 -2.61 -19.43 -2.94
C GLY A 145 -2.44 -17.92 -2.71
N SER A 146 -1.27 -17.49 -2.19
CA SER A 146 -0.93 -16.07 -2.05
C SER A 146 -0.89 -15.37 -3.40
N HIS A 147 -0.17 -15.95 -4.36
CA HIS A 147 0.02 -15.39 -5.70
C HIS A 147 -1.30 -15.25 -6.48
N ASP A 148 -2.17 -16.27 -6.42
CA ASP A 148 -3.49 -16.22 -7.04
C ASP A 148 -4.36 -15.12 -6.43
N ALA A 149 -4.34 -14.94 -5.11
CA ALA A 149 -5.04 -13.87 -4.42
C ALA A 149 -4.48 -12.49 -4.81
N ALA A 150 -3.15 -12.32 -4.81
CA ALA A 150 -2.49 -11.08 -5.23
C ALA A 150 -2.82 -10.72 -6.68
N THR A 151 -2.88 -11.72 -7.58
CA THR A 151 -3.26 -11.54 -8.98
C THR A 151 -4.74 -11.14 -9.12
N ALA A 152 -5.64 -11.73 -8.32
CA ALA A 152 -7.08 -11.49 -8.41
C ALA A 152 -7.48 -10.08 -7.97
N ILE A 153 -6.69 -9.41 -7.13
CA ILE A 153 -6.98 -8.05 -6.68
C ILE A 153 -6.44 -6.95 -7.61
N MET A 154 -5.56 -7.27 -8.56
CA MET A 154 -4.97 -6.32 -9.51
C MET A 154 -6.03 -5.63 -10.38
N THR A 155 -5.73 -4.40 -10.82
CA THR A 155 -6.53 -3.68 -11.84
C THR A 155 -5.66 -3.29 -13.04
N THR A 156 -4.99 -2.18 -12.99
CA THR A 156 -4.02 -1.68 -13.99
C THR A 156 -2.58 -2.06 -13.63
N ASP A 157 -2.39 -2.71 -12.49
CA ASP A 157 -1.10 -3.23 -12.03
C ASP A 157 -0.44 -4.10 -13.10
N THR A 158 0.89 -4.03 -13.25
CA THR A 158 1.66 -4.82 -14.23
C THR A 158 2.10 -6.16 -13.65
N HIS A 159 2.21 -6.28 -12.33
CA HIS A 159 2.60 -7.48 -11.62
C HIS A 159 1.95 -7.57 -10.23
N PRO A 160 1.74 -8.78 -9.68
CA PRO A 160 1.28 -8.96 -8.31
C PRO A 160 2.36 -8.53 -7.32
N LYS A 161 1.94 -7.88 -6.22
CA LYS A 161 2.82 -7.37 -5.17
C LYS A 161 2.60 -8.16 -3.90
N GLU A 162 3.63 -8.87 -3.46
CA GLU A 162 3.57 -9.75 -2.28
C GLU A 162 4.92 -9.83 -1.56
N ILE A 163 4.88 -9.94 -0.24
CA ILE A 163 6.07 -10.09 0.60
C ILE A 163 5.74 -10.90 1.84
N ALA A 164 6.73 -11.61 2.37
CA ALA A 164 6.66 -12.15 3.72
C ALA A 164 8.02 -12.02 4.43
N LEU A 165 7.95 -11.74 5.74
CA LEU A 165 9.10 -11.65 6.63
C LEU A 165 8.96 -12.60 7.81
N GLU A 166 10.10 -13.13 8.28
CA GLU A 166 10.22 -13.88 9.53
C GLU A 166 11.20 -13.17 10.47
N PHE A 167 10.84 -13.09 11.74
CA PHE A 167 11.66 -12.52 12.80
C PHE A 167 11.41 -13.22 14.13
N ALA A 168 12.22 -12.96 15.14
CA ALA A 168 12.12 -13.61 16.45
C ALA A 168 11.51 -12.67 17.50
N VAL A 169 10.56 -13.20 18.29
CA VAL A 169 9.97 -12.56 19.47
C VAL A 169 9.98 -13.55 20.62
N GLY A 170 10.63 -13.20 21.72
CA GLY A 170 10.73 -14.09 22.89
C GLY A 170 11.30 -15.48 22.56
N GLY A 171 12.20 -15.58 21.58
CA GLY A 171 12.78 -16.83 21.09
C GLY A 171 11.88 -17.68 20.19
N LYS A 172 10.70 -17.16 19.79
CA LYS A 172 9.78 -17.82 18.86
C LYS A 172 9.83 -17.12 17.49
N ALA A 173 9.76 -17.88 16.41
CA ALA A 173 9.61 -17.33 15.06
C ALA A 173 8.21 -16.77 14.87
N VAL A 174 8.12 -15.53 14.42
CA VAL A 174 6.90 -14.81 14.04
C VAL A 174 7.01 -14.42 12.59
N ARG A 175 5.91 -14.51 11.85
CA ARG A 175 5.84 -14.15 10.45
C ARG A 175 4.82 -13.04 10.21
N ILE A 176 5.13 -12.20 9.23
CA ILE A 176 4.20 -11.25 8.62
C ILE A 176 4.20 -11.53 7.14
N GLY A 177 3.01 -11.67 6.56
CA GLY A 177 2.81 -11.80 5.12
C GLY A 177 1.87 -10.75 4.61
N ALA A 178 2.03 -10.32 3.36
CA ALA A 178 1.19 -9.28 2.77
C ALA A 178 1.05 -9.44 1.26
N ILE A 179 -0.10 -8.95 0.75
CA ILE A 179 -0.35 -8.69 -0.67
C ILE A 179 -0.91 -7.28 -0.84
N ALA A 180 -0.58 -6.65 -1.96
CA ALA A 180 -1.04 -5.30 -2.27
C ALA A 180 -1.41 -5.15 -3.75
N LYS A 181 -2.27 -4.18 -4.05
CA LYS A 181 -2.55 -3.70 -5.40
C LYS A 181 -2.67 -2.19 -5.41
N GLY A 182 -2.26 -1.60 -6.51
CA GLY A 182 -2.37 -0.17 -6.80
C GLY A 182 -1.39 0.24 -7.88
N SER A 183 -1.85 1.06 -8.82
CA SER A 183 -1.08 1.58 -9.94
C SER A 183 -1.55 2.99 -10.34
N GLY A 184 -2.86 3.26 -10.39
CA GLY A 184 -3.46 4.58 -10.59
C GLY A 184 -4.41 4.98 -9.47
N MET A 185 -4.80 6.27 -9.42
CA MET A 185 -5.56 6.92 -8.36
C MET A 185 -4.84 6.75 -7.01
N ILE A 186 -3.52 7.13 -6.98
CA ILE A 186 -2.67 6.93 -5.80
C ILE A 186 -2.11 8.26 -5.27
N HIS A 187 -2.75 8.80 -4.23
CA HIS A 187 -2.27 9.87 -3.36
C HIS A 187 -2.91 9.72 -1.99
N PRO A 188 -2.44 8.79 -1.14
CA PRO A 188 -3.09 8.51 0.12
C PRO A 188 -3.05 9.69 1.10
N ASN A 189 -4.22 9.94 1.69
CA ASN A 189 -4.35 10.62 2.97
C ASN A 189 -5.17 9.70 3.86
N MET A 190 -4.56 8.60 4.34
CA MET A 190 -5.12 7.39 4.93
C MET A 190 -5.60 6.37 3.89
N ALA A 191 -4.69 5.97 2.98
CA ALA A 191 -4.69 4.86 2.01
C ALA A 191 -5.18 5.17 0.58
N THR A 192 -4.45 4.69 -0.45
CA THR A 192 -4.90 4.68 -1.88
C THR A 192 -4.55 3.36 -2.55
N MET A 193 -4.94 2.24 -1.95
CA MET A 193 -4.66 0.91 -2.45
C MET A 193 -5.52 -0.09 -1.69
N LEU A 194 -5.54 -1.32 -2.14
CA LEU A 194 -5.93 -2.44 -1.30
C LEU A 194 -4.67 -3.14 -0.82
N LEU A 195 -4.57 -3.31 0.48
CA LEU A 195 -3.46 -3.98 1.13
C LEU A 195 -3.99 -4.88 2.24
N PHE A 196 -3.60 -6.13 2.19
CA PHE A 196 -3.98 -7.14 3.15
C PHE A 196 -2.71 -7.71 3.78
N MET A 197 -2.67 -7.71 5.10
CA MET A 197 -1.57 -8.25 5.89
C MET A 197 -2.06 -9.32 6.85
N THR A 198 -1.24 -10.32 7.07
CA THR A 198 -1.46 -11.38 8.04
C THR A 198 -0.24 -11.54 8.94
N THR A 199 -0.45 -11.98 10.17
CA THR A 199 0.63 -12.37 11.08
C THR A 199 0.19 -13.52 11.97
N ASP A 200 1.12 -14.37 12.37
CA ASP A 200 0.86 -15.41 13.37
C ASP A 200 1.20 -14.99 14.80
N ALA A 201 1.58 -13.73 15.03
CA ALA A 201 1.74 -13.14 16.35
C ALA A 201 0.43 -13.13 17.13
N LYS A 202 0.48 -13.33 18.46
CA LYS A 202 -0.64 -13.10 19.36
C LYS A 202 -0.60 -11.65 19.86
N VAL A 203 -1.42 -10.79 19.27
CA VAL A 203 -1.53 -9.36 19.58
C VAL A 203 -2.97 -9.03 19.94
N ALA A 204 -3.18 -8.26 21.00
CA ALA A 204 -4.53 -7.80 21.35
C ALA A 204 -5.08 -6.82 20.28
N PRO A 205 -6.40 -6.81 19.98
CA PRO A 205 -6.97 -5.97 18.92
C PRO A 205 -6.58 -4.49 19.02
N ALA A 206 -6.62 -3.89 20.21
CA ALA A 206 -6.25 -2.49 20.41
C ALA A 206 -4.77 -2.21 20.10
N ALA A 207 -3.86 -3.11 20.52
CA ALA A 207 -2.44 -2.99 20.21
C ALA A 207 -2.16 -3.20 18.72
N LEU A 208 -2.88 -4.13 18.06
CA LEU A 208 -2.79 -4.37 16.63
C LEU A 208 -3.23 -3.13 15.83
N GLN A 209 -4.38 -2.53 16.21
CA GLN A 209 -4.87 -1.29 15.58
C GLN A 209 -3.89 -0.14 15.79
N LYS A 210 -3.28 -0.02 16.98
CA LYS A 210 -2.27 1.01 17.25
C LYS A 210 -1.02 0.83 16.39
N ALA A 211 -0.53 -0.41 16.25
CA ALA A 211 0.60 -0.72 15.37
C ALA A 211 0.30 -0.29 13.93
N LEU A 212 -0.85 -0.69 13.38
CA LEU A 212 -1.27 -0.32 12.04
C LEU A 212 -1.39 1.20 11.87
N SER A 213 -2.01 1.89 12.83
CA SER A 213 -2.18 3.35 12.83
C SER A 213 -0.86 4.11 12.98
N THR A 214 0.20 3.47 13.47
CA THR A 214 1.56 4.03 13.53
C THR A 214 2.28 3.88 12.18
N VAL A 215 2.17 2.71 11.54
CA VAL A 215 2.89 2.36 10.31
C VAL A 215 2.32 3.08 9.09
N VAL A 216 1.00 3.07 8.90
CA VAL A 216 0.33 3.60 7.70
C VAL A 216 0.68 5.06 7.39
N PRO A 217 0.72 6.01 8.36
CA PRO A 217 1.09 7.39 8.09
C PRO A 217 2.56 7.61 7.69
N ALA A 218 3.43 6.68 8.06
CA ALA A 218 4.87 6.75 7.77
C ALA A 218 5.24 6.08 6.44
N THR A 219 4.37 5.26 5.88
CA THR A 219 4.62 4.42 4.70
C THR A 219 3.60 4.70 3.60
N PHE A 220 2.47 4.02 3.60
CA PHE A 220 1.48 4.11 2.52
C PHE A 220 0.96 5.55 2.28
N ASN A 221 0.77 6.36 3.34
CA ASN A 221 0.37 7.75 3.17
C ASN A 221 1.44 8.66 2.56
N GLN A 222 2.65 8.14 2.39
CA GLN A 222 3.77 8.84 1.75
C GLN A 222 3.95 8.48 0.27
N ILE A 223 3.02 7.70 -0.33
CA ILE A 223 3.04 7.41 -1.77
C ILE A 223 2.30 8.50 -2.55
N SER A 224 2.72 8.79 -3.79
CA SER A 224 1.93 9.54 -4.76
C SER A 224 2.26 9.13 -6.19
N VAL A 225 1.26 8.65 -6.94
CA VAL A 225 1.37 8.42 -8.40
C VAL A 225 0.80 9.61 -9.18
N ASP A 226 -0.44 10.00 -8.93
CA ASP A 226 -1.18 10.98 -9.74
C ASP A 226 -1.87 12.09 -8.91
N GLY A 227 -1.81 12.01 -7.60
CA GLY A 227 -2.39 13.03 -6.73
C GLY A 227 -3.85 12.83 -6.39
N ASP A 228 -4.50 11.79 -6.89
CA ASP A 228 -5.90 11.50 -6.64
C ASP A 228 -6.09 10.49 -5.50
N THR A 229 -6.86 10.89 -4.47
CA THR A 229 -7.21 10.01 -3.34
C THR A 229 -8.38 9.10 -3.71
N SER A 230 -8.14 7.79 -3.71
CA SER A 230 -9.16 6.79 -4.09
C SER A 230 -10.34 6.74 -3.12
N THR A 231 -11.44 6.18 -3.61
CA THR A 231 -12.67 5.94 -2.86
C THR A 231 -12.64 4.62 -2.07
N ASN A 232 -11.71 3.71 -2.35
CA ASN A 232 -11.78 2.33 -1.85
C ASN A 232 -10.58 1.90 -1.00
N ASP A 233 -9.69 2.82 -0.68
CA ASP A 233 -8.47 2.50 0.02
C ASP A 233 -8.72 1.79 1.34
N THR A 234 -8.10 0.63 1.47
CA THR A 234 -8.29 -0.25 2.61
C THR A 234 -6.97 -0.95 2.94
N VAL A 235 -6.54 -0.85 4.18
CA VAL A 235 -5.46 -1.66 4.77
C VAL A 235 -6.06 -2.49 5.88
N LEU A 236 -6.00 -3.82 5.74
CA LEU A 236 -6.47 -4.78 6.76
C LEU A 236 -5.29 -5.61 7.27
N LEU A 237 -5.24 -5.84 8.57
CA LEU A 237 -4.25 -6.69 9.23
C LEU A 237 -4.96 -7.69 10.15
N LEU A 238 -4.71 -8.99 9.94
CA LEU A 238 -5.23 -10.08 10.76
C LEU A 238 -4.10 -10.78 11.52
N ALA A 239 -4.28 -11.05 12.82
CA ALA A 239 -3.33 -11.73 13.68
C ALA A 239 -3.93 -13.02 14.27
N SER A 240 -3.42 -14.19 13.82
CA SER A 240 -3.96 -15.50 14.22
C SER A 240 -3.51 -15.95 15.61
N GLY A 241 -2.37 -15.48 16.09
CA GLY A 241 -1.79 -15.90 17.37
C GLY A 241 -1.14 -17.30 17.36
N LEU A 242 -1.09 -17.97 16.21
CA LEU A 242 -0.68 -19.38 16.10
C LEU A 242 0.83 -19.62 16.18
N SER A 243 1.68 -18.56 16.18
CA SER A 243 3.10 -18.69 16.55
C SER A 243 3.28 -18.95 18.04
N GLY A 244 2.27 -18.58 18.86
CA GLY A 244 2.33 -18.61 20.31
C GLY A 244 3.24 -17.53 20.90
N ALA A 245 3.78 -16.61 20.11
CA ALA A 245 4.50 -15.43 20.56
C ALA A 245 3.48 -14.35 20.94
N GLU A 246 3.42 -14.01 22.21
CA GLU A 246 2.53 -12.97 22.73
C GLU A 246 3.26 -11.62 22.75
N ILE A 247 2.66 -10.62 22.09
CA ILE A 247 3.23 -9.28 21.90
C ILE A 247 2.30 -8.27 22.59
N ALA A 248 2.84 -7.62 23.63
CA ALA A 248 2.11 -6.61 24.40
C ALA A 248 2.63 -5.20 24.08
N GLU A 249 1.72 -4.24 23.97
CA GLU A 249 2.06 -2.83 23.80
C GLU A 249 3.01 -2.34 24.91
N GLY A 250 3.97 -1.48 24.53
CA GLY A 250 4.96 -0.91 25.45
C GLY A 250 6.12 -1.84 25.83
N THR A 251 6.30 -2.94 25.10
CA THR A 251 7.44 -3.84 25.27
C THR A 251 8.39 -3.77 24.09
N PRO A 252 9.68 -4.13 24.25
CA PRO A 252 10.64 -4.22 23.13
C PRO A 252 10.16 -5.17 22.00
N ASP A 253 9.43 -6.22 22.34
CA ASP A 253 8.84 -7.13 21.36
C ASP A 253 7.77 -6.44 20.49
N TYR A 254 7.00 -5.52 21.08
CA TYR A 254 6.05 -4.69 20.33
C TYR A 254 6.78 -3.72 19.38
N ASP A 255 7.86 -3.10 19.84
CA ASP A 255 8.66 -2.21 18.99
C ASP A 255 9.28 -2.99 17.81
N THR A 256 9.76 -4.21 18.05
CA THR A 256 10.25 -5.12 17.01
C THR A 256 9.14 -5.49 16.02
N PHE A 257 7.94 -5.78 16.49
CA PHE A 257 6.77 -6.08 15.65
C PHE A 257 6.38 -4.88 14.77
N VAL A 258 6.33 -3.66 15.34
CA VAL A 258 6.04 -2.43 14.59
C VAL A 258 7.13 -2.17 13.56
N ALA A 259 8.40 -2.41 13.88
CA ALA A 259 9.51 -2.28 12.92
C ALA A 259 9.40 -3.28 11.77
N ALA A 260 9.02 -4.54 12.04
CA ALA A 260 8.79 -5.55 11.00
C ALA A 260 7.58 -5.21 10.10
N LEU A 261 6.49 -4.70 10.69
CA LEU A 261 5.35 -4.18 9.91
C LEU A 261 5.77 -3.00 9.04
N THR A 262 6.64 -2.12 9.54
CA THR A 262 7.14 -0.97 8.79
C THR A 262 7.98 -1.42 7.60
N GLU A 263 8.86 -2.41 7.78
CA GLU A 263 9.67 -2.98 6.69
C GLU A 263 8.80 -3.55 5.56
N VAL A 264 7.75 -4.35 5.92
CA VAL A 264 6.77 -4.87 4.96
C VAL A 264 6.06 -3.72 4.24
N ALA A 265 5.64 -2.70 4.98
CA ALA A 265 4.90 -1.57 4.45
C ALA A 265 5.77 -0.68 3.55
N GLU A 266 7.04 -0.44 3.89
CA GLU A 266 7.99 0.31 3.04
C GLU A 266 8.27 -0.44 1.73
N HIS A 267 8.50 -1.76 1.79
CA HIS A 267 8.69 -2.58 0.59
C HIS A 267 7.49 -2.45 -0.35
N LEU A 268 6.27 -2.66 0.15
CA LEU A 268 5.06 -2.54 -0.68
C LEU A 268 4.79 -1.10 -1.13
N SER A 269 5.20 -0.09 -0.36
CA SER A 269 5.11 1.32 -0.78
C SER A 269 5.98 1.60 -2.00
N ARG A 270 7.19 1.03 -2.05
CA ARG A 270 8.10 1.13 -3.20
C ARG A 270 7.53 0.40 -4.43
N GLU A 271 7.02 -0.83 -4.24
CA GLU A 271 6.38 -1.61 -5.31
C GLU A 271 5.17 -0.89 -5.91
N LEU A 272 4.30 -0.34 -5.06
CA LEU A 272 3.11 0.43 -5.49
C LEU A 272 3.49 1.70 -6.25
N ALA A 273 4.50 2.43 -5.77
CA ALA A 273 4.96 3.64 -6.42
C ALA A 273 5.67 3.35 -7.75
N GLY A 274 6.53 2.33 -7.78
CA GLY A 274 7.29 1.93 -8.97
C GLY A 274 6.42 1.36 -10.09
N ASP A 275 5.29 0.72 -9.74
CA ASP A 275 4.29 0.19 -10.68
C ASP A 275 3.18 1.21 -10.99
N GLY A 276 3.44 2.51 -10.84
CA GLY A 276 2.49 3.56 -11.24
C GLY A 276 2.12 3.45 -12.73
N GLU A 277 0.87 3.79 -13.10
CA GLU A 277 0.39 3.68 -14.48
C GLU A 277 1.31 4.38 -15.48
N GLY A 278 1.95 3.58 -16.36
CA GLY A 278 2.89 4.05 -17.36
C GLY A 278 4.23 4.54 -16.80
N ALA A 279 4.56 4.29 -15.54
CA ALA A 279 5.82 4.69 -14.92
C ALA A 279 7.02 3.99 -15.54
N THR A 280 8.15 4.70 -15.59
CA THR A 280 9.44 4.15 -16.01
C THR A 280 10.51 4.27 -14.93
N LYS A 281 10.21 4.99 -13.82
CA LYS A 281 11.14 5.22 -12.72
C LYS A 281 10.42 5.22 -11.37
N LEU A 282 11.02 4.56 -10.39
CA LEU A 282 10.70 4.75 -8.98
C LEU A 282 11.45 5.99 -8.47
N LEU A 283 10.74 6.88 -7.78
CA LEU A 283 11.29 8.06 -7.13
C LEU A 283 11.13 7.93 -5.62
N GLU A 284 12.23 7.99 -4.86
CA GLU A 284 12.21 8.07 -3.40
C GLU A 284 12.73 9.43 -2.95
N CYS A 285 11.91 10.23 -2.26
CA CYS A 285 12.34 11.49 -1.66
C CYS A 285 12.57 11.31 -0.17
N THR A 286 13.82 11.47 0.26
CA THR A 286 14.21 11.51 1.67
C THR A 286 14.46 12.95 2.10
N VAL A 287 13.70 13.43 3.07
CA VAL A 287 13.90 14.74 3.71
C VAL A 287 14.54 14.53 5.06
N THR A 288 15.64 15.25 5.31
CA THR A 288 16.35 15.33 6.59
C THR A 288 16.37 16.78 7.08
N GLY A 289 16.78 17.00 8.32
CA GLY A 289 16.98 18.35 8.85
C GLY A 289 15.69 19.17 8.97
N ALA A 290 14.51 18.56 9.01
CA ALA A 290 13.24 19.26 9.19
C ALA A 290 12.99 19.62 10.66
N PRO A 291 12.25 20.73 10.95
CA PRO A 291 11.95 21.14 12.31
C PRO A 291 11.09 20.14 13.07
N ASP A 292 10.22 19.40 12.37
CA ASP A 292 9.36 18.36 12.92
C ASP A 292 8.98 17.31 11.86
N LEU A 293 8.43 16.19 12.32
CA LEU A 293 8.05 15.06 11.46
C LEU A 293 6.92 15.40 10.48
N ALA A 294 5.99 16.28 10.86
CA ALA A 294 4.89 16.68 9.99
C ALA A 294 5.42 17.48 8.79
N THR A 295 6.35 18.40 9.03
CA THR A 295 7.05 19.16 7.99
C THR A 295 7.87 18.25 7.09
N ALA A 296 8.64 17.30 7.66
CA ALA A 296 9.43 16.36 6.88
C ALA A 296 8.54 15.54 5.91
N ARG A 297 7.42 15.03 6.40
CA ARG A 297 6.42 14.28 5.60
C ARG A 297 5.77 15.15 4.53
N ALA A 298 5.37 16.37 4.87
CA ALA A 298 4.75 17.29 3.94
C ALA A 298 5.70 17.65 2.79
N VAL A 299 6.95 17.95 3.09
CA VAL A 299 7.97 18.31 2.10
C VAL A 299 8.31 17.11 1.21
N SER A 300 8.60 15.93 1.77
CA SER A 300 8.92 14.75 0.96
C SER A 300 7.78 14.39 0.02
N LYS A 301 6.54 14.41 0.50
CA LYS A 301 5.35 14.14 -0.31
C LYS A 301 5.10 15.21 -1.36
N SER A 302 5.33 16.50 -1.06
CA SER A 302 5.18 17.61 -2.01
C SER A 302 6.13 17.48 -3.20
N VAL A 303 7.38 17.10 -2.97
CA VAL A 303 8.37 16.86 -4.05
C VAL A 303 7.90 15.74 -4.94
N ILE A 304 7.55 14.59 -4.38
CA ILE A 304 7.09 13.40 -5.14
C ILE A 304 5.78 13.65 -5.89
N HIS A 305 4.91 14.50 -5.36
CA HIS A 305 3.63 14.84 -6.00
C HIS A 305 3.77 15.88 -7.12
N SER A 306 4.85 16.65 -7.18
CA SER A 306 5.02 17.72 -8.16
C SER A 306 5.01 17.21 -9.60
N THR A 307 3.95 17.51 -10.35
CA THR A 307 3.79 17.14 -11.78
C THR A 307 4.98 17.60 -12.63
N LEU A 308 5.47 18.84 -12.38
CA LEU A 308 6.62 19.36 -13.11
C LEU A 308 7.91 18.60 -12.78
N PHE A 309 8.11 18.23 -11.53
CA PHE A 309 9.27 17.44 -11.13
C PHE A 309 9.21 16.01 -11.70
N LYS A 310 8.06 15.36 -11.62
CA LYS A 310 7.84 14.01 -12.22
C LYS A 310 8.12 13.99 -13.73
N ALA A 311 7.70 15.04 -14.46
CA ALA A 311 7.99 15.19 -15.88
C ALA A 311 9.50 15.43 -16.16
N ALA A 312 10.22 16.14 -15.27
CA ALA A 312 11.67 16.28 -15.36
C ALA A 312 12.38 14.93 -15.18
N MET A 313 11.94 14.12 -14.22
CA MET A 313 12.51 12.79 -13.98
C MET A 313 12.30 11.85 -15.18
N PHE A 314 11.14 11.91 -15.82
CA PHE A 314 10.91 11.20 -17.10
C PHE A 314 11.92 11.62 -18.18
N GLY A 315 12.18 12.92 -18.29
CA GLY A 315 13.16 13.47 -19.24
C GLY A 315 14.63 13.32 -18.81
N ALA A 316 14.92 12.71 -17.66
CA ALA A 316 16.25 12.64 -17.04
C ALA A 316 16.90 14.04 -16.88
N ASP A 317 16.08 15.06 -16.56
CA ASP A 317 16.48 16.44 -16.31
C ASP A 317 16.74 16.68 -14.81
N ALA A 318 17.96 17.05 -14.44
CA ALA A 318 18.37 17.33 -13.06
C ALA A 318 17.79 18.66 -12.53
N ASN A 319 16.49 18.85 -12.71
CA ASN A 319 15.78 20.11 -12.46
C ASN A 319 15.54 20.35 -10.95
N TRP A 320 16.61 20.67 -10.24
CA TRP A 320 16.56 21.01 -8.81
C TRP A 320 15.68 22.23 -8.52
N GLY A 321 15.51 23.15 -9.48
CA GLY A 321 14.61 24.29 -9.36
C GLY A 321 13.15 23.87 -9.17
N ARG A 322 12.71 22.76 -9.79
CA ARG A 322 11.37 22.18 -9.59
C ARG A 322 11.25 21.53 -8.21
N VAL A 323 12.33 20.95 -7.69
CA VAL A 323 12.37 20.44 -6.29
C VAL A 323 12.20 21.58 -5.31
N LEU A 324 12.99 22.68 -5.42
CA LEU A 324 12.85 23.86 -4.57
C LEU A 324 11.47 24.51 -4.69
N CYS A 325 10.91 24.58 -5.90
CA CYS A 325 9.56 25.08 -6.10
C CYS A 325 8.53 24.25 -5.29
N ALA A 326 8.63 22.90 -5.34
CA ALA A 326 7.75 22.01 -4.59
C ALA A 326 7.91 22.20 -3.06
N ILE A 327 9.14 22.36 -2.59
CA ILE A 327 9.44 22.65 -1.19
C ILE A 327 8.85 24.02 -0.80
N GLY A 328 9.01 25.03 -1.66
CA GLY A 328 8.63 26.42 -1.36
C GLY A 328 7.13 26.68 -1.21
N TYR A 329 6.26 25.87 -1.80
CA TYR A 329 4.81 25.98 -1.59
C TYR A 329 4.28 25.00 -0.51
N THR A 330 5.15 24.18 0.07
CA THR A 330 4.74 23.25 1.14
C THR A 330 4.49 24.01 2.45
N PRO A 331 3.38 23.76 3.15
CA PRO A 331 3.16 24.33 4.47
C PRO A 331 4.22 23.87 5.48
N GLY A 332 4.72 24.78 6.29
CA GLY A 332 5.71 24.51 7.34
C GLY A 332 6.50 25.77 7.68
N ASP A 333 7.12 25.79 8.86
CA ASP A 333 7.99 26.88 9.31
C ASP A 333 9.45 26.41 9.29
N PHE A 334 10.12 26.63 8.16
CA PHE A 334 11.54 26.30 7.95
C PHE A 334 12.20 27.34 7.05
N ASP A 335 13.53 27.48 7.22
CA ASP A 335 14.32 28.43 6.44
C ASP A 335 14.77 27.81 5.12
N ILE A 336 14.06 28.13 4.01
CA ILE A 336 14.37 27.62 2.68
C ILE A 336 15.81 27.90 2.24
N SER A 337 16.45 28.98 2.75
CA SER A 337 17.82 29.38 2.36
C SER A 337 18.89 28.37 2.80
N LYS A 338 18.54 27.43 3.69
CA LYS A 338 19.44 26.36 4.16
C LYS A 338 19.27 25.05 3.38
N THR A 339 18.28 24.99 2.49
CA THR A 339 17.94 23.76 1.80
C THR A 339 19.01 23.34 0.81
N SER A 340 19.40 22.07 0.88
CA SER A 340 20.31 21.41 -0.06
C SER A 340 19.64 20.21 -0.73
N VAL A 341 19.99 19.94 -2.00
CA VAL A 341 19.40 18.84 -2.79
C VAL A 341 20.47 18.04 -3.50
N ARG A 342 20.39 16.72 -3.38
CA ARG A 342 21.20 15.76 -4.14
C ARG A 342 20.28 14.78 -4.87
N LEU A 343 20.70 14.34 -6.05
CA LEU A 343 20.06 13.29 -6.82
C LEU A 343 20.99 12.10 -6.89
N LYS A 344 20.48 10.91 -6.60
CA LYS A 344 21.29 9.70 -6.48
C LYS A 344 20.59 8.52 -7.15
N SER A 345 21.39 7.60 -7.66
CA SER A 345 20.95 6.29 -8.14
C SER A 345 22.08 5.28 -7.94
N LYS A 346 21.92 4.04 -8.40
CA LYS A 346 23.01 3.05 -8.42
C LYS A 346 24.22 3.48 -9.27
N ALA A 347 24.03 4.41 -10.23
CA ALA A 347 25.09 4.93 -11.10
C ALA A 347 25.94 6.03 -10.45
N GLY A 348 25.50 6.62 -9.35
CA GLY A 348 26.24 7.68 -8.64
C GLY A 348 25.34 8.69 -7.94
N GLU A 349 25.92 9.82 -7.55
CA GLU A 349 25.26 10.94 -6.87
C GLU A 349 25.74 12.27 -7.46
N VAL A 350 24.80 13.20 -7.65
CA VAL A 350 25.09 14.58 -8.06
C VAL A 350 24.52 15.57 -7.04
N PHE A 351 25.34 16.53 -6.60
CA PHE A 351 24.93 17.60 -5.71
C PHE A 351 24.51 18.79 -6.56
N VAL A 352 23.21 19.06 -6.64
CA VAL A 352 22.63 20.00 -7.61
C VAL A 352 22.23 21.35 -7.01
N CYS A 353 22.03 21.42 -5.68
CA CYS A 353 21.62 22.63 -5.00
C CYS A 353 22.22 22.68 -3.60
N GLU A 354 22.85 23.78 -3.23
CA GLU A 354 23.39 24.03 -1.88
C GLU A 354 22.89 25.38 -1.35
N ASN A 355 22.33 25.39 -0.14
CA ASN A 355 21.79 26.61 0.49
C ASN A 355 20.80 27.36 -0.44
N ALA A 356 19.86 26.63 -1.05
CA ALA A 356 18.87 27.11 -2.00
C ALA A 356 19.46 27.79 -3.25
N ALA A 357 20.74 27.55 -3.55
CA ALA A 357 21.43 28.10 -4.72
C ALA A 357 22.00 26.98 -5.61
N TYR A 358 22.27 27.33 -6.87
CA TYR A 358 22.90 26.42 -7.81
C TYR A 358 24.26 25.95 -7.27
N HIS A 359 24.42 24.65 -7.18
CA HIS A 359 25.73 24.02 -6.94
C HIS A 359 26.28 23.51 -8.28
N HIS A 360 27.56 23.77 -8.56
CA HIS A 360 28.16 23.38 -9.85
C HIS A 360 28.28 21.85 -9.94
N TYR A 361 27.65 21.28 -10.96
CA TYR A 361 27.70 19.85 -11.28
C TYR A 361 27.89 19.63 -12.79
N SER A 362 28.23 18.41 -13.18
CA SER A 362 28.29 17.99 -14.58
C SER A 362 26.93 17.50 -15.07
N GLU A 363 26.43 18.11 -16.13
CA GLU A 363 25.16 17.64 -16.78
C GLU A 363 25.31 16.21 -17.35
N ASP A 364 26.50 15.84 -17.83
CA ASP A 364 26.77 14.49 -18.33
C ASP A 364 26.71 13.46 -17.19
N GLU A 365 27.29 13.79 -16.01
CA GLU A 365 27.18 12.92 -14.82
C GLU A 365 25.74 12.84 -14.31
N ALA A 366 25.01 13.95 -14.27
CA ALA A 366 23.62 13.99 -13.90
C ALA A 366 22.77 13.13 -14.85
N ALA A 367 23.00 13.20 -16.16
CA ALA A 367 22.29 12.39 -17.13
C ALA A 367 22.56 10.88 -16.94
N VAL A 368 23.76 10.48 -16.52
CA VAL A 368 24.06 9.07 -16.18
C VAL A 368 23.28 8.63 -14.95
N VAL A 369 23.29 9.43 -13.88
CA VAL A 369 22.55 9.14 -12.64
C VAL A 369 21.05 9.02 -12.90
N LEU A 370 20.46 9.95 -13.68
CA LEU A 370 19.03 10.04 -13.90
C LEU A 370 18.47 9.10 -14.99
N LYS A 371 19.33 8.38 -15.71
CA LYS A 371 18.88 7.33 -16.65
C LYS A 371 18.45 6.03 -15.96
N GLU A 372 18.83 5.86 -14.69
CA GLU A 372 18.47 4.68 -13.94
C GLU A 372 16.96 4.62 -13.62
N ASP A 373 16.49 3.45 -13.30
CA ASP A 373 15.09 3.14 -13.00
C ASP A 373 14.66 3.47 -11.56
N GLU A 374 15.62 3.67 -10.64
CA GLU A 374 15.40 4.12 -9.27
C GLU A 374 16.22 5.38 -8.99
N ILE A 375 15.55 6.45 -8.57
CA ILE A 375 16.16 7.75 -8.28
C ILE A 375 15.81 8.17 -6.85
N ASP A 376 16.86 8.39 -6.04
CA ASP A 376 16.77 8.99 -4.71
C ASP A 376 16.89 10.51 -4.81
N ILE A 377 15.94 11.24 -4.26
CA ILE A 377 15.95 12.68 -4.08
C ILE A 377 16.26 12.97 -2.62
N LEU A 378 17.47 13.42 -2.33
CA LEU A 378 17.93 13.68 -0.97
C LEU A 378 17.83 15.18 -0.70
N VAL A 379 16.95 15.56 0.20
CA VAL A 379 16.69 16.95 0.61
C VAL A 379 17.12 17.12 2.06
N ASP A 380 17.99 18.10 2.33
CA ASP A 380 18.31 18.53 3.69
C ASP A 380 17.76 19.96 3.89
N LEU A 381 16.86 20.15 4.87
CA LEU A 381 16.29 21.44 5.18
C LEU A 381 17.15 22.28 6.15
N GLY A 382 18.16 21.70 6.80
CA GLY A 382 19.07 22.41 7.72
C GLY A 382 18.37 23.16 8.86
N SER A 383 17.16 22.74 9.25
CA SER A 383 16.29 23.47 10.19
C SER A 383 15.90 22.66 11.43
N GLY A 384 16.40 21.42 11.58
CA GLY A 384 16.11 20.52 12.70
C GLY A 384 16.69 19.12 12.49
N ASP A 385 16.08 18.11 13.14
CA ASP A 385 16.56 16.72 13.12
C ASP A 385 15.52 15.71 12.59
N ALA A 386 14.32 16.16 12.26
CA ALA A 386 13.28 15.25 11.81
C ALA A 386 13.53 14.77 10.37
N THR A 387 13.16 13.51 10.14
CA THR A 387 13.37 12.82 8.85
C THR A 387 12.09 12.11 8.41
N ALA A 388 11.80 12.15 7.11
CA ALA A 388 10.74 11.35 6.50
C ALA A 388 11.09 10.99 5.06
N LYS A 389 10.38 9.96 4.55
CA LYS A 389 10.47 9.51 3.16
C LYS A 389 9.11 9.60 2.47
N ALA A 390 9.14 9.73 1.15
CA ALA A 390 7.98 9.56 0.30
C ALA A 390 8.37 8.87 -1.01
N TRP A 391 7.42 8.14 -1.60
CA TRP A 391 7.63 7.34 -2.82
C TRP A 391 6.67 7.77 -3.91
N GLY A 392 7.15 7.76 -5.14
CA GLY A 392 6.36 8.08 -6.32
C GLY A 392 7.02 7.55 -7.58
N CYS A 393 6.52 7.99 -8.72
CA CYS A 393 7.08 7.64 -10.02
C CYS A 393 7.21 8.90 -10.89
N ASP A 394 7.89 8.77 -12.03
CA ASP A 394 7.90 9.77 -13.07
C ASP A 394 6.51 9.95 -13.72
N LEU A 395 6.34 10.96 -14.56
CA LEU A 395 5.12 11.20 -15.33
C LEU A 395 5.41 11.07 -16.82
N THR A 396 4.79 10.06 -17.45
CA THR A 396 5.05 9.68 -18.84
C THR A 396 3.86 9.97 -19.76
N TYR A 397 4.07 9.83 -21.06
CA TYR A 397 2.97 9.88 -22.05
C TYR A 397 2.00 8.70 -21.89
N ASP A 398 2.48 7.54 -21.44
CA ASP A 398 1.65 6.35 -21.25
C ASP A 398 0.64 6.52 -20.12
N TYR A 399 0.94 7.32 -19.07
CA TYR A 399 -0.06 7.68 -18.06
C TYR A 399 -1.31 8.30 -18.70
N VAL A 400 -1.12 9.29 -19.58
CA VAL A 400 -2.25 9.96 -20.24
C VAL A 400 -2.98 9.00 -21.18
N LYS A 401 -2.27 8.14 -21.89
CA LYS A 401 -2.85 7.14 -22.80
C LYS A 401 -3.70 6.12 -22.02
N ILE A 402 -3.17 5.55 -20.95
CA ILE A 402 -3.87 4.56 -20.12
C ILE A 402 -5.17 5.17 -19.55
N ASN A 403 -5.09 6.37 -18.99
CA ASN A 403 -6.24 7.01 -18.34
C ASN A 403 -7.25 7.60 -19.34
N GLY A 404 -6.81 7.99 -20.53
CA GLY A 404 -7.69 8.42 -21.62
C GLY A 404 -8.57 7.29 -22.17
N ASP A 405 -8.06 6.05 -22.14
CA ASP A 405 -8.74 4.84 -22.64
C ASP A 405 -9.40 4.01 -21.55
N TYR A 406 -9.26 4.36 -20.26
CA TYR A 406 -9.83 3.63 -19.13
C TYR A 406 -11.36 3.69 -19.13
N ARG A 407 -11.99 2.62 -19.62
CA ARG A 407 -13.45 2.47 -19.71
C ARG A 407 -13.97 1.10 -19.26
N THR A 408 -13.14 0.37 -18.51
CA THR A 408 -13.49 -1.01 -18.10
C THR A 408 -14.42 -1.03 -16.93
#